data_e7c7e5312e673966477a024389d44dc5
#
_entry.id   e7c7e5312e673966477a024389d44dc5
#
_cell.length_a   1.000
_cell.length_b   1.000
_cell.length_c   1.000
_cell.angle_alpha   90.00
_cell.angle_beta   90.00
_cell.angle_gamma   90.00
#
_symmetry.space_group_name_H-M   'P 1'
#
loop_
_entity.id
_entity.type
_entity.pdbx_description
1 polymer ?
#
loop_
_entity_poly.entity_id
_entity_poly.type
_entity_poly.pdbx_seq_one_letter_code
_entity_poly.pdbx_strand_id
1 'polypeptide(L)'
;MPEREEALLQAASLARRLAVELGAPVHLRLTDNRATLVSFRRVAQGLRLRVHHLFLEAPDEVVRAIARYAVRSDASAGTLLEAYAHERQGLVRRERRPGKALRTRGRCFDLRAVHTRLNTDWFDGRVRVDIGWARRPTKGRRRTIHLGGYDARLREIRIHPALDRPHVPAFVVDYLVFHSMLHADLHEEGDSSLDGEGRCAPGHSPAFLAREDTFPLRDTAQRWLQDNHTSLLRG
;
A
#
# COMPACT_ATOMS: atom_id res chain seq x y z
N MET A 1 -0.56 19.47 13.77
CA MET A 1 -1.91 18.87 13.83
C MET A 1 -2.88 20.00 14.19
N PRO A 2 -4.00 20.14 13.52
CA PRO A 2 -5.02 21.08 13.99
C PRO A 2 -5.38 20.71 15.44
N GLU A 3 -5.73 21.71 16.22
CA GLU A 3 -6.22 21.48 17.57
C GLU A 3 -7.41 20.51 17.52
N ARG A 4 -7.57 19.70 18.54
CA ARG A 4 -8.58 18.61 18.56
C ARG A 4 -10.00 19.10 18.23
N GLU A 5 -10.30 20.33 18.65
CA GLU A 5 -11.61 20.98 18.42
C GLU A 5 -11.79 21.35 16.95
N GLU A 6 -10.79 21.93 16.32
CA GLU A 6 -10.79 22.26 14.90
C GLU A 6 -10.93 21.01 14.03
N ALA A 7 -10.20 19.94 14.34
CA ALA A 7 -10.33 18.66 13.64
C ALA A 7 -11.75 18.06 13.75
N LEU A 8 -12.43 18.25 14.89
CA LEU A 8 -13.82 17.81 15.07
C LEU A 8 -14.79 18.63 14.22
N LEU A 9 -14.60 19.94 14.13
CA LEU A 9 -15.42 20.83 13.29
C LEU A 9 -15.24 20.50 11.81
N GLN A 10 -14.01 20.32 11.36
CA GLN A 10 -13.69 19.92 9.98
C GLN A 10 -14.28 18.53 9.65
N ALA A 11 -14.19 17.56 10.58
CA ALA A 11 -14.79 16.24 10.41
C ALA A 11 -16.33 16.31 10.30
N ALA A 12 -16.97 17.13 11.12
CA ALA A 12 -18.42 17.36 11.05
C ALA A 12 -18.84 18.03 9.73
N SER A 13 -18.04 18.98 9.23
CA SER A 13 -18.24 19.61 7.93
C SER A 13 -18.11 18.60 6.80
N LEU A 14 -17.05 17.81 6.78
CA LEU A 14 -16.83 16.76 5.77
C LEU A 14 -17.96 15.71 5.80
N ALA A 15 -18.41 15.29 6.98
CA ALA A 15 -19.50 14.34 7.12
C ALA A 15 -20.82 14.89 6.54
N ARG A 16 -21.13 16.15 6.76
CA ARG A 16 -22.32 16.82 6.18
C ARG A 16 -22.23 16.90 4.66
N ARG A 17 -21.10 17.32 4.11
CA ARG A 17 -20.86 17.38 2.66
C ARG A 17 -21.04 16.01 2.01
N LEU A 18 -20.45 14.96 2.62
CA LEU A 18 -20.61 13.59 2.15
C LEU A 18 -22.05 13.09 2.26
N ALA A 19 -22.79 13.46 3.30
CA ALA A 19 -24.20 13.07 3.46
C ALA A 19 -25.07 13.69 2.37
N VAL A 20 -24.79 14.94 1.98
CA VAL A 20 -25.48 15.61 0.86
C VAL A 20 -25.20 14.89 -0.46
N GLU A 21 -23.94 14.60 -0.77
CA GLU A 21 -23.55 13.91 -2.00
C GLU A 21 -24.09 12.48 -2.10
N LEU A 22 -24.26 11.81 -0.97
CA LEU A 22 -24.71 10.42 -0.89
C LEU A 22 -26.24 10.29 -0.75
N GLY A 23 -26.94 11.38 -0.44
CA GLY A 23 -28.37 11.36 -0.12
C GLY A 23 -28.72 10.44 1.07
N ALA A 24 -27.77 10.19 1.97
CA ALA A 24 -27.94 9.27 3.09
C ALA A 24 -27.08 9.67 4.30
N PRO A 25 -27.48 9.28 5.53
CA PRO A 25 -26.68 9.54 6.72
C PRO A 25 -25.26 8.90 6.62
N VAL A 26 -24.27 9.67 7.03
CA VAL A 26 -22.87 9.26 7.01
C VAL A 26 -22.29 9.22 8.42
N HIS A 27 -21.82 8.06 8.84
CA HIS A 27 -21.04 7.88 10.05
C HIS A 27 -19.54 7.98 9.70
N LEU A 28 -18.98 9.17 9.75
CA LEU A 28 -17.59 9.42 9.44
C LEU A 28 -16.68 9.05 10.62
N ARG A 29 -15.62 8.29 10.35
CA ARG A 29 -14.52 8.04 11.27
C ARG A 29 -13.21 8.46 10.61
N LEU A 30 -12.50 9.38 11.23
CA LEU A 30 -11.16 9.75 10.80
C LEU A 30 -10.14 8.67 11.17
N THR A 31 -9.17 8.47 10.32
CA THR A 31 -8.08 7.51 10.52
C THR A 31 -6.75 8.07 10.05
N ASP A 32 -5.68 7.58 10.64
CA ASP A 32 -4.29 7.78 10.18
C ASP A 32 -3.79 6.54 9.41
N ASN A 33 -4.73 5.76 8.84
CA ASN A 33 -4.37 4.54 8.11
C ASN A 33 -3.81 4.92 6.75
N ARG A 34 -2.52 4.70 6.57
CA ARG A 34 -1.78 5.05 5.37
C ARG A 34 -1.94 4.04 4.23
N ALA A 35 -2.28 2.80 4.57
CA ALA A 35 -2.48 1.74 3.57
C ALA A 35 -3.85 1.83 2.90
N THR A 36 -4.87 2.32 3.61
CA THR A 36 -6.22 2.48 3.07
C THR A 36 -6.74 3.86 3.47
N LEU A 37 -6.72 4.79 2.52
CA LEU A 37 -7.08 6.19 2.78
C LEU A 37 -8.59 6.39 2.92
N VAL A 38 -9.37 5.62 2.15
CA VAL A 38 -10.83 5.63 2.20
C VAL A 38 -11.32 4.19 2.26
N SER A 39 -12.17 3.87 3.22
CA SER A 39 -12.89 2.59 3.25
C SER A 39 -14.32 2.82 3.72
N PHE A 40 -15.24 1.99 3.24
CA PHE A 40 -16.66 2.15 3.51
C PHE A 40 -17.34 0.81 3.81
N ARG A 41 -18.46 0.91 4.52
CA ARG A 41 -19.35 -0.23 4.78
C ARG A 41 -20.79 0.26 4.87
N ARG A 42 -21.68 -0.37 4.14
CA ARG A 42 -23.11 -0.13 4.26
C ARG A 42 -23.62 -0.71 5.59
N VAL A 43 -24.43 0.05 6.28
CA VAL A 43 -25.10 -0.32 7.53
C VAL A 43 -26.59 -0.01 7.41
N ALA A 44 -27.43 -0.59 8.27
CA ALA A 44 -28.87 -0.41 8.19
C ALA A 44 -29.33 1.06 8.22
N GLN A 45 -28.60 1.93 8.88
CA GLN A 45 -28.94 3.35 9.05
C GLN A 45 -28.05 4.29 8.20
N GLY A 46 -27.51 3.84 7.05
CA GLY A 46 -26.69 4.69 6.18
C GLY A 46 -25.34 4.11 5.82
N LEU A 47 -24.34 4.96 5.73
CA LEU A 47 -22.98 4.57 5.33
C LEU A 47 -21.96 4.86 6.43
N ARG A 48 -21.18 3.86 6.81
CA ARG A 48 -20.03 4.04 7.68
C ARG A 48 -18.78 4.22 6.83
N LEU A 49 -18.20 5.42 6.89
CA LEU A 49 -16.98 5.80 6.17
C LEU A 49 -15.81 5.92 7.14
N ARG A 50 -14.66 5.39 6.75
CA ARG A 50 -13.38 5.66 7.38
C ARG A 50 -12.52 6.39 6.36
N VAL A 51 -12.09 7.60 6.70
CA VAL A 51 -11.39 8.49 5.79
C VAL A 51 -10.13 8.99 6.49
N HIS A 52 -9.01 9.03 5.76
CA HIS A 52 -7.78 9.60 6.28
C HIS A 52 -7.95 11.09 6.52
N HIS A 53 -7.36 11.63 7.59
CA HIS A 53 -7.51 13.05 7.97
C HIS A 53 -7.00 14.03 6.90
N LEU A 54 -6.15 13.59 5.96
CA LEU A 54 -5.72 14.43 4.82
C LEU A 54 -6.89 14.96 3.95
N PHE A 55 -8.07 14.32 4.03
CA PHE A 55 -9.28 14.74 3.31
C PHE A 55 -10.16 15.71 4.09
N LEU A 56 -9.79 16.14 5.29
CA LEU A 56 -10.59 17.04 6.11
C LEU A 56 -10.91 18.35 5.37
N GLU A 57 -9.93 18.90 4.69
CA GLU A 57 -10.03 20.13 3.90
C GLU A 57 -10.14 19.86 2.38
N ALA A 58 -10.63 18.67 2.02
CA ALA A 58 -10.76 18.32 0.61
C ALA A 58 -11.75 19.23 -0.12
N PRO A 59 -11.43 19.68 -1.34
CA PRO A 59 -12.34 20.43 -2.18
C PRO A 59 -13.55 19.58 -2.58
N ASP A 60 -14.63 20.23 -3.02
CA ASP A 60 -15.91 19.56 -3.34
C ASP A 60 -15.77 18.47 -4.40
N GLU A 61 -14.88 18.65 -5.35
CA GLU A 61 -14.57 17.64 -6.37
C GLU A 61 -14.09 16.32 -5.74
N VAL A 62 -13.18 16.42 -4.77
CA VAL A 62 -12.64 15.25 -4.05
C VAL A 62 -13.71 14.64 -3.14
N VAL A 63 -14.56 15.46 -2.52
CA VAL A 63 -15.68 14.95 -1.70
C VAL A 63 -16.67 14.17 -2.57
N ARG A 64 -17.00 14.69 -3.77
CA ARG A 64 -17.80 13.96 -4.76
C ARG A 64 -17.13 12.65 -5.20
N ALA A 65 -15.81 12.64 -5.37
CA ALA A 65 -15.09 11.43 -5.68
C ALA A 65 -15.16 10.41 -4.55
N ILE A 66 -15.02 10.81 -3.28
CA ILE A 66 -15.21 9.91 -2.12
C ILE A 66 -16.61 9.29 -2.16
N ALA A 67 -17.65 10.10 -2.42
CA ALA A 67 -19.02 9.62 -2.49
C ALA A 67 -19.24 8.62 -3.63
N ARG A 68 -18.75 8.90 -4.84
CA ARG A 68 -18.84 7.97 -6.00
C ARG A 68 -18.09 6.68 -5.75
N TYR A 69 -16.89 6.76 -5.19
CA TYR A 69 -16.09 5.58 -4.83
C TYR A 69 -16.82 4.70 -3.81
N ALA A 70 -17.44 5.31 -2.78
CA ALA A 70 -18.16 4.61 -1.73
C ALA A 70 -19.47 3.92 -2.21
N VAL A 71 -20.13 4.42 -3.25
CA VAL A 71 -21.41 3.85 -3.75
C VAL A 71 -21.19 2.85 -4.86
N ARG A 72 -20.29 3.16 -5.81
CA ARG A 72 -20.17 2.43 -7.08
C ARG A 72 -18.83 1.74 -7.27
N SER A 73 -17.88 1.89 -6.34
CA SER A 73 -16.47 1.46 -6.52
C SER A 73 -15.89 2.04 -7.83
N ASP A 74 -16.26 3.29 -8.13
CA ASP A 74 -15.91 3.97 -9.36
C ASP A 74 -14.39 4.11 -9.48
N ALA A 75 -13.80 3.48 -10.49
CA ALA A 75 -12.36 3.47 -10.71
C ALA A 75 -11.80 4.88 -10.99
N SER A 76 -12.55 5.72 -11.74
CA SER A 76 -12.13 7.09 -12.04
C SER A 76 -12.11 7.97 -10.78
N ALA A 77 -13.07 7.74 -9.87
CA ALA A 77 -13.06 8.38 -8.57
C ALA A 77 -11.88 7.91 -7.71
N GLY A 78 -11.54 6.61 -7.76
CA GLY A 78 -10.36 6.05 -7.12
C GLY A 78 -9.08 6.74 -7.58
N THR A 79 -8.87 6.87 -8.88
CA THR A 79 -7.72 7.55 -9.49
C THR A 79 -7.60 9.01 -9.03
N LEU A 80 -8.73 9.76 -8.97
CA LEU A 80 -8.74 11.13 -8.48
C LEU A 80 -8.34 11.22 -7.01
N LEU A 81 -8.85 10.30 -6.17
CA LEU A 81 -8.49 10.25 -4.75
C LEU A 81 -7.00 9.94 -4.54
N GLU A 82 -6.44 9.11 -5.39
CA GLU A 82 -5.01 8.79 -5.37
C GLU A 82 -4.15 9.95 -5.81
N ALA A 83 -4.52 10.64 -6.89
CA ALA A 83 -3.84 11.85 -7.35
C ALA A 83 -3.84 12.91 -6.24
N TYR A 84 -4.99 13.18 -5.63
CA TYR A 84 -5.10 14.12 -4.51
C TYR A 84 -4.23 13.73 -3.32
N ALA A 85 -4.18 12.44 -2.98
CA ALA A 85 -3.33 11.94 -1.91
C ALA A 85 -1.85 11.99 -2.28
N HIS A 86 -1.51 11.75 -3.55
CA HIS A 86 -0.14 11.83 -4.05
C HIS A 86 0.43 13.25 -3.93
N GLU A 87 -0.31 14.26 -4.36
CA GLU A 87 0.07 15.68 -4.22
C GLU A 87 0.35 16.05 -2.74
N ARG A 88 -0.33 15.38 -1.81
CA ARG A 88 -0.22 15.61 -0.35
C ARG A 88 0.66 14.59 0.37
N GLN A 89 1.39 13.76 -0.34
CA GLN A 89 2.30 12.75 0.26
C GLN A 89 3.27 13.36 1.27
N GLY A 90 3.71 14.59 1.04
CA GLY A 90 4.56 15.33 1.98
C GLY A 90 3.91 15.49 3.36
N LEU A 91 2.60 15.70 3.43
CA LEU A 91 1.84 15.79 4.67
C LEU A 91 1.70 14.40 5.32
N VAL A 92 1.31 13.39 4.56
CA VAL A 92 1.19 12.00 5.02
C VAL A 92 2.53 11.46 5.52
N ARG A 93 3.64 11.86 4.91
CA ARG A 93 5.01 11.47 5.31
C ARG A 93 5.50 12.23 6.54
N ARG A 94 5.26 13.54 6.63
CA ARG A 94 5.66 14.37 7.78
C ARG A 94 4.99 13.94 9.07
N GLU A 95 3.79 13.39 9.00
CA GLU A 95 3.04 12.84 10.13
C GLU A 95 3.49 11.42 10.51
N ARG A 96 4.48 10.87 9.83
CA ARG A 96 5.19 9.69 10.32
C ARG A 96 5.75 10.06 11.69
N ARG A 97 5.13 9.56 12.75
CA ARG A 97 5.62 9.76 14.12
C ARG A 97 7.11 9.42 14.12
N PRO A 98 7.99 10.39 14.51
CA PRO A 98 9.39 10.05 14.70
C PRO A 98 9.43 8.89 15.69
N GLY A 99 9.93 7.72 15.29
CA GLY A 99 10.05 6.58 16.17
C GLY A 99 9.60 5.23 15.66
N LYS A 100 8.89 5.12 14.54
CA LYS A 100 8.61 3.81 13.94
C LYS A 100 9.25 3.67 12.56
N ALA A 101 10.58 3.61 12.55
CA ALA A 101 11.29 3.07 11.41
C ALA A 101 10.76 1.66 11.09
N LEU A 102 10.66 1.32 9.81
CA LEU A 102 10.31 -0.04 9.42
C LEU A 102 11.36 -0.99 10.00
N ARG A 103 10.91 -2.11 10.58
CA ARG A 103 11.83 -3.15 11.02
C ARG A 103 12.43 -3.83 9.79
N THR A 104 13.68 -3.52 9.49
CA THR A 104 14.41 -4.10 8.36
C THR A 104 15.05 -5.44 8.72
N ARG A 105 15.57 -5.57 9.94
CA ARG A 105 16.26 -6.76 10.39
C ARG A 105 15.27 -7.81 10.91
N GLY A 106 15.26 -8.97 10.25
CA GLY A 106 14.53 -10.16 10.64
C GLY A 106 15.37 -11.09 11.52
N ARG A 107 14.95 -12.35 11.62
CA ARG A 107 15.72 -13.43 12.26
C ARG A 107 16.79 -13.98 11.31
N CYS A 108 16.44 -14.14 10.05
CA CYS A 108 17.26 -14.75 9.02
C CYS A 108 17.77 -13.74 8.00
N PHE A 109 17.01 -12.70 7.71
CA PHE A 109 17.35 -11.75 6.65
C PHE A 109 17.31 -10.30 7.13
N ASP A 110 18.22 -9.49 6.57
CA ASP A 110 18.21 -8.03 6.71
C ASP A 110 17.77 -7.42 5.37
N LEU A 111 16.51 -6.96 5.31
CA LEU A 111 15.93 -6.40 4.09
C LEU A 111 16.63 -5.12 3.63
N ARG A 112 17.25 -4.36 4.54
CA ARG A 112 18.04 -3.18 4.15
C ARG A 112 19.28 -3.60 3.36
N ALA A 113 19.98 -4.61 3.84
CA ALA A 113 21.16 -5.13 3.13
C ALA A 113 20.78 -5.69 1.75
N VAL A 114 19.67 -6.45 1.67
CA VAL A 114 19.13 -6.96 0.40
C VAL A 114 18.79 -5.81 -0.54
N HIS A 115 18.02 -4.83 -0.07
CA HIS A 115 17.65 -3.66 -0.88
C HIS A 115 18.89 -2.89 -1.38
N THR A 116 19.86 -2.59 -0.50
CA THR A 116 21.04 -1.83 -0.88
C THR A 116 21.83 -2.55 -1.98
N ARG A 117 22.06 -3.84 -1.82
CA ARG A 117 22.75 -4.66 -2.83
C ARG A 117 22.00 -4.67 -4.16
N LEU A 118 20.72 -5.02 -4.16
CA LEU A 118 19.92 -5.05 -5.39
C LEU A 118 19.80 -3.67 -6.05
N ASN A 119 19.71 -2.61 -5.25
CA ASN A 119 19.65 -1.25 -5.78
C ASN A 119 20.93 -0.86 -6.52
N THR A 120 22.08 -1.25 -6.00
CA THR A 120 23.36 -1.06 -6.67
C THR A 120 23.48 -1.91 -7.92
N ASP A 121 23.15 -3.20 -7.82
CA ASP A 121 23.41 -4.17 -8.88
C ASP A 121 22.45 -4.04 -10.10
N TRP A 122 21.21 -3.56 -9.86
CA TRP A 122 20.13 -3.62 -10.86
C TRP A 122 19.45 -2.27 -11.14
N PHE A 123 19.64 -1.27 -10.30
CA PHE A 123 18.91 -0.01 -10.37
C PHE A 123 19.81 1.23 -10.29
N ASP A 124 21.12 1.10 -10.40
CA ASP A 124 22.10 2.19 -10.35
C ASP A 124 21.91 3.11 -9.12
N GLY A 125 21.42 2.55 -8.03
CA GLY A 125 21.18 3.29 -6.77
C GLY A 125 19.96 4.24 -6.79
N ARG A 126 19.15 4.24 -7.87
CA ARG A 126 18.08 5.24 -8.04
C ARG A 126 16.79 4.94 -7.27
N VAL A 127 16.52 3.69 -6.88
CA VAL A 127 15.30 3.33 -6.15
C VAL A 127 15.38 3.79 -4.70
N ARG A 128 14.66 4.87 -4.38
CA ARG A 128 14.65 5.49 -3.04
C ARG A 128 13.35 5.22 -2.32
N VAL A 129 13.27 4.08 -1.66
CA VAL A 129 12.09 3.62 -0.92
C VAL A 129 12.46 3.16 0.49
N ASP A 130 11.51 3.21 1.40
CA ASP A 130 11.65 2.56 2.70
C ASP A 130 11.30 1.07 2.56
N ILE A 131 12.07 0.19 3.19
CA ILE A 131 11.81 -1.25 3.16
C ILE A 131 11.72 -1.83 4.57
N GLY A 132 10.87 -2.83 4.76
CA GLY A 132 10.80 -3.55 6.02
C GLY A 132 9.83 -4.73 6.04
N TRP A 133 9.89 -5.46 7.13
CA TRP A 133 8.98 -6.57 7.38
C TRP A 133 7.57 -6.05 7.68
N ALA A 134 6.58 -6.64 7.05
CA ALA A 134 5.18 -6.39 7.37
C ALA A 134 4.87 -6.83 8.82
N ARG A 135 3.82 -6.27 9.40
CA ARG A 135 3.34 -6.75 10.71
C ARG A 135 2.78 -8.16 10.55
N ARG A 136 3.07 -9.02 11.53
CA ARG A 136 2.40 -10.32 11.60
C ARG A 136 0.88 -10.08 11.67
N PRO A 137 0.11 -10.73 10.79
CA PRO A 137 -1.33 -10.64 10.87
C PRO A 137 -1.83 -11.21 12.20
N THR A 138 -2.80 -10.55 12.80
CA THR A 138 -3.57 -11.10 13.93
C THR A 138 -4.28 -12.39 13.49
N LYS A 139 -4.38 -13.36 14.41
CA LYS A 139 -4.91 -14.71 14.17
C LYS A 139 -6.22 -14.69 13.36
N GLY A 140 -6.24 -15.40 12.26
CA GLY A 140 -7.40 -15.63 11.40
C GLY A 140 -7.02 -16.57 10.27
N ARG A 141 -7.93 -17.51 9.88
CA ARG A 141 -7.73 -18.42 8.75
C ARG A 141 -7.72 -17.59 7.46
N ARG A 142 -6.56 -17.43 6.83
CA ARG A 142 -6.44 -16.72 5.55
C ARG A 142 -6.44 -17.71 4.40
N ARG A 143 -7.16 -17.36 3.33
CA ARG A 143 -7.14 -18.13 2.08
C ARG A 143 -6.03 -17.67 1.14
N THR A 144 -5.53 -16.44 1.33
CA THR A 144 -4.48 -15.84 0.50
C THR A 144 -3.47 -15.09 1.37
N ILE A 145 -2.23 -15.03 0.91
CA ILE A 145 -1.13 -14.31 1.55
C ILE A 145 -0.41 -13.46 0.51
N HIS A 146 -0.30 -12.17 0.79
CA HIS A 146 0.57 -11.28 0.03
C HIS A 146 1.98 -11.36 0.62
N LEU A 147 2.92 -11.90 -0.14
CA LEU A 147 4.28 -12.17 0.33
C LEU A 147 5.19 -10.95 0.28
N GLY A 148 4.88 -9.98 -0.58
CA GLY A 148 5.60 -8.73 -0.70
C GLY A 148 4.84 -7.76 -1.59
N GLY A 149 5.17 -6.47 -1.49
CA GLY A 149 4.60 -5.45 -2.37
C GLY A 149 5.13 -4.06 -2.08
N TYR A 150 4.97 -3.20 -3.05
CA TYR A 150 5.27 -1.79 -2.99
C TYR A 150 4.00 -0.97 -2.78
N ASP A 151 4.03 -0.04 -1.86
CA ASP A 151 3.00 0.96 -1.66
C ASP A 151 3.51 2.29 -2.22
N ALA A 152 2.97 2.70 -3.36
CA ALA A 152 3.39 3.91 -4.06
C ALA A 152 3.14 5.19 -3.23
N ARG A 153 2.06 5.24 -2.46
CA ARG A 153 1.69 6.39 -1.64
C ARG A 153 2.66 6.62 -0.49
N LEU A 154 3.10 5.52 0.11
CA LEU A 154 4.06 5.56 1.23
C LEU A 154 5.50 5.49 0.76
N ARG A 155 5.73 5.11 -0.50
CA ARG A 155 7.05 4.73 -1.04
C ARG A 155 7.72 3.68 -0.14
N GLU A 156 6.96 2.67 0.24
CA GLU A 156 7.39 1.61 1.14
C GLU A 156 7.27 0.24 0.50
N ILE A 157 8.32 -0.57 0.62
CA ILE A 157 8.29 -2.01 0.32
C ILE A 157 8.07 -2.77 1.62
N ARG A 158 7.09 -3.69 1.61
CA ARG A 158 6.80 -4.55 2.75
C ARG A 158 6.85 -6.00 2.36
N ILE A 159 7.69 -6.77 3.06
CA ILE A 159 7.86 -8.21 2.86
C ILE A 159 7.19 -8.96 4.03
N HIS A 160 6.46 -10.03 3.70
CA HIS A 160 5.72 -10.78 4.70
C HIS A 160 6.66 -11.58 5.62
N PRO A 161 6.45 -11.55 6.96
CA PRO A 161 7.35 -12.20 7.92
C PRO A 161 7.33 -13.73 7.88
N ALA A 162 6.45 -14.37 7.12
CA ALA A 162 6.50 -15.80 6.83
C ALA A 162 7.75 -16.21 6.06
N LEU A 163 8.39 -15.26 5.37
CA LEU A 163 9.63 -15.46 4.61
C LEU A 163 10.90 -15.32 5.47
N ASP A 164 10.78 -14.82 6.70
CA ASP A 164 11.92 -14.65 7.62
C ASP A 164 12.20 -15.95 8.40
N ARG A 165 12.57 -17.01 7.69
CA ARG A 165 12.76 -18.36 8.23
C ARG A 165 14.00 -19.05 7.63
N PRO A 166 14.66 -19.95 8.39
CA PRO A 166 15.88 -20.62 7.95
C PRO A 166 15.73 -21.48 6.68
N HIS A 167 14.54 -22.02 6.44
CA HIS A 167 14.28 -22.87 5.27
C HIS A 167 13.92 -22.09 4.00
N VAL A 168 13.73 -20.76 4.10
CA VAL A 168 13.47 -19.92 2.94
C VAL A 168 14.81 -19.57 2.29
N PRO A 169 15.00 -19.92 1.00
CA PRO A 169 16.23 -19.60 0.30
C PRO A 169 16.39 -18.07 0.12
N ALA A 170 17.64 -17.59 0.22
CA ALA A 170 17.90 -16.15 0.08
C ALA A 170 17.42 -15.58 -1.26
N PHE A 171 17.57 -16.34 -2.36
CA PHE A 171 17.15 -15.90 -3.67
C PHE A 171 15.62 -15.64 -3.80
N VAL A 172 14.82 -16.27 -2.94
CA VAL A 172 13.36 -16.03 -2.91
C VAL A 172 13.07 -14.65 -2.31
N VAL A 173 13.77 -14.30 -1.24
CA VAL A 173 13.65 -12.96 -0.63
C VAL A 173 14.20 -11.90 -1.58
N ASP A 174 15.34 -12.16 -2.21
CA ASP A 174 15.96 -11.29 -3.23
C ASP A 174 14.98 -11.03 -4.38
N TYR A 175 14.37 -12.08 -4.92
CA TYR A 175 13.39 -11.96 -6.01
C TYR A 175 12.19 -11.08 -5.62
N LEU A 176 11.60 -11.31 -4.44
CA LEU A 176 10.44 -10.53 -3.99
C LEU A 176 10.78 -9.06 -3.72
N VAL A 177 11.98 -8.79 -3.20
CA VAL A 177 12.47 -7.42 -3.03
C VAL A 177 12.72 -6.78 -4.39
N PHE A 178 13.40 -7.48 -5.31
CA PHE A 178 13.63 -7.01 -6.68
C PHE A 178 12.33 -6.69 -7.41
N HIS A 179 11.36 -7.61 -7.39
CA HIS A 179 10.02 -7.42 -7.96
C HIS A 179 9.32 -6.16 -7.40
N SER A 180 9.38 -5.99 -6.07
CA SER A 180 8.79 -4.80 -5.44
C SER A 180 9.56 -3.51 -5.77
N MET A 181 10.86 -3.59 -6.01
CA MET A 181 11.68 -2.46 -6.46
C MET A 181 11.39 -2.10 -7.91
N LEU A 182 11.08 -3.07 -8.79
CA LEU A 182 10.62 -2.81 -10.15
C LEU A 182 9.33 -1.98 -10.16
N HIS A 183 8.37 -2.29 -9.29
CA HIS A 183 7.17 -1.46 -9.14
C HIS A 183 7.51 -0.03 -8.74
N ALA A 184 8.47 0.16 -7.84
CA ALA A 184 8.87 1.50 -7.40
C ALA A 184 9.54 2.29 -8.53
N ASP A 185 10.42 1.64 -9.29
CA ASP A 185 11.20 2.23 -10.37
C ASP A 185 10.30 2.64 -11.55
N LEU A 186 9.47 1.71 -12.02
CA LEU A 186 8.56 1.94 -13.14
C LEU A 186 7.41 2.89 -12.79
N HIS A 187 6.98 2.92 -11.53
CA HIS A 187 5.98 3.89 -11.09
C HIS A 187 6.51 5.34 -11.18
N GLU A 188 7.77 5.56 -10.87
CA GLU A 188 8.42 6.87 -11.05
C GLU A 188 8.58 7.22 -12.55
N GLU A 189 8.63 6.23 -13.42
CA GLU A 189 8.65 6.37 -14.89
C GLU A 189 7.24 6.50 -15.52
N GLY A 190 6.17 6.47 -14.70
CA GLY A 190 4.78 6.66 -15.15
C GLY A 190 4.03 5.37 -15.52
N ASP A 191 4.58 4.21 -15.23
CA ASP A 191 3.87 2.93 -15.42
C ASP A 191 2.91 2.64 -14.26
N SER A 192 1.62 2.50 -14.54
CA SER A 192 0.57 2.21 -13.57
C SER A 192 0.29 0.71 -13.42
N SER A 193 1.34 -0.10 -13.23
CA SER A 193 1.20 -1.55 -12.99
C SER A 193 0.66 -1.92 -11.59
N LEU A 194 0.28 -0.91 -10.79
CA LEU A 194 -0.37 -1.08 -9.50
C LEU A 194 -1.88 -0.83 -9.64
N ASP A 195 -2.69 -1.65 -8.96
CA ASP A 195 -4.12 -1.34 -8.81
C ASP A 195 -4.32 -0.11 -7.93
N GLY A 196 -5.53 0.46 -7.96
CA GLY A 196 -5.89 1.62 -7.15
C GLY A 196 -5.76 1.44 -5.64
N GLU A 197 -5.39 0.27 -5.14
CA GLU A 197 -5.04 0.00 -3.75
C GLU A 197 -3.52 -0.18 -3.55
N GLY A 198 -2.70 0.07 -4.58
CA GLY A 198 -1.25 -0.07 -4.54
C GLY A 198 -0.79 -1.53 -4.45
N ARG A 199 -1.66 -2.47 -4.86
CA ARG A 199 -1.35 -3.89 -4.97
C ARG A 199 -0.94 -4.20 -6.40
N CYS A 200 -0.15 -5.25 -6.56
CA CYS A 200 0.22 -5.77 -7.87
C CYS A 200 -1.05 -6.10 -8.66
N ALA A 201 -1.28 -5.37 -9.75
CA ALA A 201 -2.40 -5.62 -10.63
C ALA A 201 -2.26 -7.02 -11.26
N PRO A 202 -3.36 -7.70 -11.59
CA PRO A 202 -3.29 -8.93 -12.36
C PRO A 202 -2.90 -8.58 -13.81
N GLY A 203 -1.60 -8.55 -14.09
CA GLY A 203 -1.01 -8.23 -15.38
C GLY A 203 -0.02 -7.06 -15.25
N HIS A 204 1.25 -7.39 -15.25
CA HIS A 204 2.32 -6.40 -15.34
C HIS A 204 2.44 -5.90 -16.78
N SER A 205 2.95 -4.67 -16.96
CA SER A 205 3.25 -4.13 -18.27
C SER A 205 4.33 -4.97 -18.99
N PRO A 206 4.41 -4.92 -20.33
CA PRO A 206 5.49 -5.57 -21.07
C PRO A 206 6.88 -5.09 -20.60
N ALA A 207 7.03 -3.82 -20.25
CA ALA A 207 8.27 -3.25 -19.75
C ALA A 207 8.66 -3.86 -18.39
N PHE A 208 7.67 -4.03 -17.49
CA PHE A 208 7.89 -4.70 -16.21
C PHE A 208 8.35 -6.15 -16.41
N LEU A 209 7.63 -6.91 -17.24
CA LEU A 209 7.94 -8.33 -17.51
C LEU A 209 9.33 -8.49 -18.13
N ALA A 210 9.68 -7.65 -19.10
CA ALA A 210 11.00 -7.69 -19.73
C ALA A 210 12.13 -7.44 -18.72
N ARG A 211 11.95 -6.53 -17.77
CA ARG A 211 12.93 -6.26 -16.72
C ARG A 211 12.93 -7.35 -15.65
N GLU A 212 11.77 -7.88 -15.29
CA GLU A 212 11.67 -8.99 -14.35
C GLU A 212 12.37 -10.25 -14.87
N ASP A 213 12.28 -10.51 -16.17
CA ASP A 213 12.94 -11.64 -16.85
C ASP A 213 14.49 -11.59 -16.76
N THR A 214 15.06 -10.41 -16.52
CA THR A 214 16.51 -10.28 -16.33
C THR A 214 17.00 -10.85 -15.00
N PHE A 215 16.11 -11.10 -14.03
CA PHE A 215 16.52 -11.65 -12.74
C PHE A 215 16.89 -13.14 -12.84
N PRO A 216 18.15 -13.54 -12.57
CA PRO A 216 18.68 -14.86 -12.96
C PRO A 216 17.95 -16.06 -12.35
N LEU A 217 17.40 -15.91 -11.15
CA LEU A 217 16.72 -16.98 -10.41
C LEU A 217 15.20 -16.76 -10.32
N ARG A 218 14.63 -15.93 -11.20
CA ARG A 218 13.19 -15.62 -11.22
C ARG A 218 12.33 -16.87 -11.23
N ASP A 219 12.50 -17.75 -12.23
CA ASP A 219 11.66 -18.94 -12.40
C ASP A 219 11.84 -19.95 -11.25
N THR A 220 13.05 -20.02 -10.72
CA THR A 220 13.33 -20.87 -9.56
C THR A 220 12.65 -20.32 -8.31
N ALA A 221 12.66 -18.99 -8.13
CA ALA A 221 11.99 -18.34 -7.01
C ALA A 221 10.47 -18.48 -7.11
N GLN A 222 9.90 -18.27 -8.29
CA GLN A 222 8.46 -18.43 -8.54
C GLN A 222 7.99 -19.86 -8.29
N ARG A 223 8.72 -20.87 -8.78
CA ARG A 223 8.43 -22.28 -8.50
C ARG A 223 8.48 -22.57 -7.01
N TRP A 224 9.53 -22.13 -6.34
CA TRP A 224 9.65 -22.33 -4.89
C TRP A 224 8.47 -21.71 -4.13
N LEU A 225 8.04 -20.50 -4.50
CA LEU A 225 6.88 -19.83 -3.90
C LEU A 225 5.58 -20.61 -4.12
N GLN A 226 5.37 -21.17 -5.32
CA GLN A 226 4.20 -21.99 -5.65
C GLN A 226 4.18 -23.27 -4.80
N ASP A 227 5.30 -23.99 -4.76
CA ASP A 227 5.44 -25.26 -4.03
C ASP A 227 5.26 -25.07 -2.51
N ASN A 228 5.70 -23.94 -1.98
CA ASN A 228 5.67 -23.65 -0.55
C ASN A 228 4.50 -22.77 -0.10
N HIS A 229 3.60 -22.40 -1.01
CA HIS A 229 2.50 -21.49 -0.70
C HIS A 229 1.67 -21.92 0.52
N THR A 230 1.30 -23.20 0.58
CA THR A 230 0.49 -23.75 1.69
C THR A 230 1.23 -23.70 3.03
N SER A 231 2.55 -23.93 3.03
CA SER A 231 3.37 -23.87 4.25
C SER A 231 3.53 -22.44 4.76
N LEU A 232 3.64 -21.47 3.84
CA LEU A 232 3.72 -20.04 4.15
C LEU A 232 2.41 -19.51 4.75
N LEU A 233 1.24 -20.05 4.33
CA LEU A 233 -0.07 -19.70 4.88
C LEU A 233 -0.26 -20.16 6.34
N ARG A 234 0.37 -21.28 6.73
CA ARG A 234 0.20 -21.90 8.05
C ARG A 234 1.14 -21.33 9.12
N GLY A 235 2.09 -20.53 8.73
CA GLY A 235 3.14 -19.94 9.57
C GLY A 235 2.84 -18.58 10.10
#